data_84a7e411ed5541d52fcae40bc18f6bae
#
_entry.id   84a7e411ed5541d52fcae40bc18f6bae
#
_cell.length_a   1.000
_cell.length_b   1.000
_cell.length_c   1.000
_cell.angle_alpha   90.00
_cell.angle_beta   90.00
_cell.angle_gamma   90.00
#
_symmetry.space_group_name_H-M   'P 1'
#
loop_
_entity.id
_entity.type
_entity.pdbx_description
1 polymer ?
#
loop_
_entity_poly.entity_id
_entity_poly.type
_entity_poly.pdbx_seq_one_letter_code
_entity_poly.pdbx_strand_id
1 'polypeptide(L)'
;PRSTLFPYTTLFRSWQMDAELVETDWTLLASVVRRALSQRALVVVLTALDGSGGEAPMVRALGSVAQDHVVVLASPTDPGLAELRAGRADSEVVYTAAAAERDVVELDRVRGRLRRRGVEVVEAEPGALPPALADAYLALKAAGRL
;
A
#
# COMPACT_ATOMS: atom_id res chain seq x y z
N PRO A 1 -14.77 -28.55 23.29
CA PRO A 1 -14.07 -27.31 22.92
C PRO A 1 -13.64 -27.41 21.47
N ARG A 2 -14.32 -26.66 20.62
CA ARG A 2 -13.97 -26.58 19.19
C ARG A 2 -12.83 -25.60 19.07
N SER A 3 -11.61 -26.09 18.94
CA SER A 3 -10.46 -25.33 18.47
C SER A 3 -10.76 -24.85 17.05
N THR A 4 -11.01 -23.56 16.90
CA THR A 4 -11.01 -22.89 15.60
C THR A 4 -9.56 -22.90 15.11
N LEU A 5 -9.20 -23.95 14.41
CA LEU A 5 -8.01 -23.98 13.56
C LEU A 5 -8.18 -22.88 12.52
N PHE A 6 -7.43 -21.81 12.66
CA PHE A 6 -7.22 -20.85 11.57
C PHE A 6 -6.75 -21.65 10.36
N PRO A 7 -7.41 -21.55 9.22
CA PRO A 7 -6.98 -22.30 8.06
C PRO A 7 -5.70 -21.69 7.51
N TYR A 8 -4.55 -22.17 7.96
CA TYR A 8 -3.23 -21.87 7.36
C TYR A 8 -3.19 -22.16 5.85
N THR A 9 -4.17 -22.88 5.34
CA THR A 9 -4.34 -23.15 3.91
C THR A 9 -4.58 -21.92 3.04
N THR A 10 -5.04 -20.81 3.61
CA THR A 10 -5.25 -19.57 2.82
C THR A 10 -3.93 -18.84 2.55
N LEU A 11 -2.91 -18.98 3.41
CA LEU A 11 -1.60 -18.35 3.22
C LEU A 11 -0.78 -18.98 2.09
N PHE A 12 -1.04 -20.25 1.75
CA PHE A 12 -0.29 -20.97 0.71
C PHE A 12 -0.95 -20.93 -0.68
N ARG A 13 -2.11 -20.30 -0.84
CA ARG A 13 -2.75 -20.15 -2.15
C ARG A 13 -2.18 -19.02 -2.98
N SER A 14 -1.52 -18.05 -2.38
CA SER A 14 -0.97 -16.90 -3.11
C SER A 14 0.19 -17.26 -4.05
N TRP A 15 0.91 -18.35 -3.80
CA TRP A 15 2.00 -18.82 -4.67
C TRP A 15 1.52 -19.50 -5.97
N GLN A 16 0.22 -19.83 -6.06
CA GLN A 16 -0.42 -20.41 -7.24
C GLN A 16 -1.17 -19.35 -8.07
N MET A 17 -1.08 -18.09 -7.69
CA MET A 17 -1.70 -16.99 -8.42
C MET A 17 -0.75 -16.51 -9.52
N ASP A 18 -1.11 -16.74 -10.76
CA ASP A 18 -0.42 -16.12 -11.90
C ASP A 18 -0.71 -14.62 -11.91
N ALA A 19 0.33 -13.83 -12.19
CA ALA A 19 0.17 -12.40 -12.34
C ALA A 19 -0.56 -12.09 -13.66
N GLU A 20 -1.74 -11.51 -13.56
CA GLU A 20 -2.47 -11.00 -14.70
C GLU A 20 -2.40 -9.47 -14.74
N LEU A 21 -2.23 -8.90 -15.93
CA LEU A 21 -2.30 -7.46 -16.15
C LEU A 21 -3.77 -7.02 -16.16
N VAL A 22 -4.38 -7.04 -15.00
CA VAL A 22 -5.76 -6.59 -14.80
C VAL A 22 -5.75 -5.40 -13.86
N GLU A 23 -6.44 -4.34 -14.25
CA GLU A 23 -6.62 -3.18 -13.38
C GLU A 23 -7.43 -3.57 -12.13
N THR A 24 -6.94 -3.17 -10.96
CA THR A 24 -7.59 -3.50 -9.68
C THR A 24 -8.92 -2.77 -9.55
N ASP A 25 -10.01 -3.51 -9.40
CA ASP A 25 -11.30 -2.93 -9.02
C ASP A 25 -11.32 -2.60 -7.52
N TRP A 26 -10.88 -1.39 -7.20
CA TRP A 26 -10.82 -0.87 -5.85
C TRP A 26 -12.19 -0.77 -5.17
N THR A 27 -13.26 -0.55 -5.94
CA THR A 27 -14.63 -0.49 -5.42
C THR A 27 -15.11 -1.86 -4.98
N LEU A 28 -14.84 -2.87 -5.79
CA LEU A 28 -15.12 -4.26 -5.45
C LEU A 28 -14.32 -4.68 -4.22
N LEU A 29 -13.02 -4.37 -4.17
CA LEU A 29 -12.15 -4.67 -3.02
C LEU A 29 -12.74 -4.09 -1.73
N ALA A 30 -13.09 -2.81 -1.70
CA ALA A 30 -13.70 -2.17 -0.54
C ALA A 30 -15.02 -2.85 -0.12
N SER A 31 -15.83 -3.27 -1.08
CA SER A 31 -17.08 -3.96 -0.82
C SER A 31 -16.88 -5.37 -0.24
N VAL A 32 -15.85 -6.08 -0.70
CA VAL A 32 -15.47 -7.40 -0.18
C VAL A 32 -14.97 -7.29 1.25
N VAL A 33 -14.09 -6.33 1.52
CA VAL A 33 -13.56 -6.10 2.87
C VAL A 33 -14.69 -5.83 3.86
N ARG A 34 -15.62 -4.92 3.53
CA ARG A 34 -16.76 -4.60 4.40
C ARG A 34 -17.68 -5.78 4.65
N ARG A 35 -17.88 -6.65 3.67
CA ARG A 35 -18.69 -7.86 3.85
C ARG A 35 -17.99 -8.92 4.67
N ALA A 36 -16.67 -9.01 4.57
CA ALA A 36 -15.87 -10.00 5.29
C ALA A 36 -15.63 -9.62 6.75
N LEU A 37 -15.58 -8.33 7.07
CA LEU A 37 -15.25 -7.82 8.39
C LEU A 37 -16.47 -7.18 9.05
N SER A 38 -17.02 -7.84 10.06
CA SER A 38 -18.17 -7.35 10.85
C SER A 38 -17.75 -6.51 12.06
N GLN A 39 -16.46 -6.51 12.40
CA GLN A 39 -15.89 -5.76 13.52
C GLN A 39 -14.69 -4.95 13.04
N ARG A 40 -14.31 -3.91 13.81
CA ARG A 40 -13.12 -3.12 13.56
C ARG A 40 -11.89 -4.05 13.49
N ALA A 41 -11.14 -3.95 12.42
CA ALA A 41 -9.98 -4.79 12.17
C ALA A 41 -8.84 -3.97 11.56
N LEU A 42 -7.64 -4.53 11.60
CA LEU A 42 -6.51 -4.05 10.81
C LEU A 42 -6.60 -4.64 9.41
N VAL A 43 -6.64 -3.77 8.42
CA VAL A 43 -6.59 -4.10 6.99
C VAL A 43 -5.26 -3.65 6.44
N VAL A 44 -4.45 -4.59 5.99
CA VAL A 44 -3.18 -4.30 5.33
C VAL A 44 -3.32 -4.52 3.84
N VAL A 45 -3.03 -3.49 3.07
CA VAL A 45 -3.05 -3.52 1.60
C VAL A 45 -1.62 -3.43 1.10
N LEU A 46 -1.19 -4.45 0.36
CA LEU A 46 0.12 -4.51 -0.27
C LEU A 46 -0.02 -4.11 -1.73
N THR A 47 0.49 -2.94 -2.09
CA THR A 47 0.48 -2.45 -3.47
C THR A 47 1.58 -1.42 -3.68
N ALA A 48 2.13 -1.37 -4.87
CA ALA A 48 3.09 -0.33 -5.22
C ALA A 48 2.37 1.01 -5.44
N LEU A 49 3.03 2.09 -5.03
CA LEU A 49 2.68 3.46 -5.40
C LEU A 49 3.69 3.92 -6.45
N ASP A 50 3.26 4.16 -7.66
CA ASP A 50 4.13 4.51 -8.78
C ASP A 50 4.07 5.98 -9.20
N GLY A 51 3.07 6.72 -8.70
CA GLY A 51 2.90 8.14 -9.05
C GLY A 51 2.34 8.37 -10.46
N SER A 52 1.79 7.32 -11.07
CA SER A 52 1.22 7.39 -12.43
C SER A 52 -0.02 8.29 -12.54
N GLY A 53 -0.58 8.71 -11.40
CA GLY A 53 -1.80 9.52 -11.32
C GLY A 53 -3.10 8.70 -11.36
N GLY A 54 -3.00 7.38 -11.51
CA GLY A 54 -4.14 6.46 -11.52
C GLY A 54 -4.69 6.08 -10.14
N GLU A 55 -4.11 6.59 -9.05
CA GLU A 55 -4.41 6.14 -7.69
C GLU A 55 -5.71 6.70 -7.08
N ALA A 56 -6.40 7.60 -7.77
CA ALA A 56 -7.61 8.22 -7.23
C ALA A 56 -8.73 7.22 -6.83
N PRO A 57 -9.00 6.14 -7.57
CA PRO A 57 -9.95 5.10 -7.15
C PRO A 57 -9.49 4.38 -5.88
N MET A 58 -8.21 4.05 -5.78
CA MET A 58 -7.59 3.44 -4.60
C MET A 58 -7.76 4.33 -3.36
N VAL A 59 -7.38 5.61 -3.46
CA VAL A 59 -7.49 6.58 -2.36
C VAL A 59 -8.93 6.69 -1.86
N ARG A 60 -9.92 6.68 -2.76
CA ARG A 60 -11.34 6.71 -2.37
C ARG A 60 -11.76 5.43 -1.66
N ALA A 61 -11.40 4.29 -2.22
CA ALA A 61 -11.77 2.97 -1.69
C ALA A 61 -11.16 2.74 -0.30
N LEU A 62 -9.85 2.94 -0.16
CA LEU A 62 -9.16 2.76 1.12
C LEU A 62 -9.62 3.78 2.16
N GLY A 63 -9.86 5.04 1.76
CA GLY A 63 -10.44 6.04 2.66
C GLY A 63 -11.83 5.67 3.14
N SER A 64 -12.62 4.97 2.35
CA SER A 64 -13.93 4.49 2.78
C SER A 64 -13.86 3.30 3.73
N VAL A 65 -12.86 2.41 3.56
CA VAL A 65 -12.60 1.31 4.48
C VAL A 65 -12.03 1.83 5.81
N ALA A 66 -11.24 2.89 5.77
CA ALA A 66 -10.63 3.51 6.95
C ALA A 66 -11.64 4.19 7.90
N GLN A 67 -12.91 4.37 7.48
CA GLN A 67 -13.97 4.86 8.35
C GLN A 67 -14.34 3.83 9.43
N ASP A 68 -14.30 2.54 9.07
CA ASP A 68 -14.76 1.46 9.94
C ASP A 68 -13.59 0.63 10.49
N HIS A 69 -12.45 0.62 9.80
CA HIS A 69 -11.30 -0.22 10.10
C HIS A 69 -10.00 0.60 10.20
N VAL A 70 -8.95 0.02 10.74
CA VAL A 70 -7.59 0.58 10.66
C VAL A 70 -6.97 0.09 9.36
N VAL A 71 -6.60 1.02 8.47
CA VAL A 71 -6.03 0.66 7.16
C VAL A 71 -4.56 1.06 7.11
N VAL A 72 -3.72 0.12 6.75
CA VAL A 72 -2.30 0.33 6.45
C VAL A 72 -2.08 -0.03 4.99
N LEU A 73 -1.56 0.91 4.21
CA LEU A 73 -1.05 0.65 2.88
C LEU A 73 0.46 0.46 2.98
N ALA A 74 0.93 -0.71 2.57
CA ALA A 74 2.35 -1.05 2.53
C ALA A 74 2.82 -1.10 1.07
N SER A 75 3.76 -0.23 0.72
CA SER A 75 4.26 -0.09 -0.64
C SER A 75 5.76 -0.36 -0.69
N PRO A 76 6.21 -1.30 -1.53
CA PRO A 76 7.63 -1.45 -1.80
C PRO A 76 8.13 -0.24 -2.60
N THR A 77 9.28 0.31 -2.19
CA THR A 77 9.99 1.33 -2.96
C THR A 77 10.98 0.68 -3.92
N ASP A 78 11.11 1.24 -5.12
CA ASP A 78 12.11 0.76 -6.08
C ASP A 78 13.45 1.46 -5.81
N PRO A 79 14.50 0.73 -5.39
CA PRO A 79 15.82 1.29 -5.17
C PRO A 79 16.44 1.85 -6.45
N GLY A 80 16.12 1.28 -7.62
CA GLY A 80 16.60 1.76 -8.92
C GLY A 80 16.10 3.16 -9.26
N LEU A 81 14.90 3.53 -8.80
CA LEU A 81 14.39 4.89 -8.95
C LEU A 81 15.21 5.91 -8.15
N ALA A 82 15.73 5.53 -7.00
CA ALA A 82 16.60 6.38 -6.19
C ALA A 82 17.98 6.57 -6.85
N GLU A 83 18.52 5.54 -7.48
CA GLU A 83 19.78 5.60 -8.22
C GLU A 83 19.68 6.44 -9.49
N LEU A 84 18.59 6.29 -10.25
CA LEU A 84 18.30 7.13 -11.44
C LEU A 84 18.19 8.62 -11.07
N ARG A 85 17.71 8.94 -9.88
CA ARG A 85 17.66 10.32 -9.35
C ARG A 85 19.03 10.86 -8.93
N ALA A 86 19.94 9.99 -8.48
CA ALA A 86 21.28 10.37 -8.06
C ALA A 86 22.24 10.58 -9.23
N GLY A 87 22.00 9.96 -10.40
CA GLY A 87 22.84 10.01 -11.59
C GLY A 87 22.59 11.23 -12.46
N ARG A 88 23.04 12.41 -12.04
CA ARG A 88 22.83 13.71 -12.72
C ARG A 88 23.88 14.06 -13.80
N ALA A 89 24.30 13.15 -14.67
CA ALA A 89 25.47 13.40 -15.49
C ALA A 89 25.29 13.47 -17.01
N ASP A 90 24.10 13.21 -17.60
CA ASP A 90 23.95 13.26 -19.08
C ASP A 90 22.64 13.88 -19.52
N SER A 91 22.62 14.54 -20.68
CA SER A 91 21.47 15.34 -21.18
C SER A 91 20.21 14.53 -21.48
N GLU A 92 20.31 13.24 -21.75
CA GLU A 92 19.18 12.30 -21.85
C GLU A 92 18.54 12.05 -20.45
N VAL A 93 19.33 12.23 -19.41
CA VAL A 93 18.96 12.16 -17.99
C VAL A 93 18.08 13.34 -17.55
N VAL A 94 18.13 14.50 -18.22
CA VAL A 94 17.34 15.69 -17.84
C VAL A 94 15.84 15.47 -18.09
N TYR A 95 15.46 14.81 -19.17
CA TYR A 95 14.06 14.45 -19.41
C TYR A 95 13.56 13.37 -18.45
N THR A 96 14.39 12.39 -18.15
CA THR A 96 14.11 11.34 -17.18
C THR A 96 14.03 11.90 -15.77
N ALA A 97 14.88 12.87 -15.41
CA ALA A 97 14.85 13.56 -14.13
C ALA A 97 13.58 14.41 -13.95
N ALA A 98 13.13 15.12 -14.98
CA ALA A 98 11.90 15.91 -14.92
C ALA A 98 10.64 15.04 -14.81
N ALA A 99 10.61 13.86 -15.44
CA ALA A 99 9.55 12.87 -15.25
C ALA A 99 9.58 12.33 -13.82
N ALA A 100 10.74 11.92 -13.32
CA ALA A 100 10.91 11.41 -11.96
C ALA A 100 10.54 12.45 -10.88
N GLU A 101 10.79 13.74 -11.11
CA GLU A 101 10.35 14.81 -10.20
C GLU A 101 8.82 14.96 -10.17
N ARG A 102 8.14 14.79 -11.30
CA ARG A 102 6.68 14.79 -11.35
C ARG A 102 6.09 13.63 -10.56
N ASP A 103 6.67 12.45 -10.74
CA ASP A 103 6.23 11.24 -10.03
C ASP A 103 6.40 11.39 -8.51
N VAL A 104 7.49 12.03 -8.05
CA VAL A 104 7.70 12.35 -6.63
C VAL A 104 6.60 13.26 -6.10
N VAL A 105 6.31 14.34 -6.80
CA VAL A 105 5.27 15.30 -6.38
C VAL A 105 3.91 14.64 -6.34
N GLU A 106 3.60 13.78 -7.31
CA GLU A 106 2.31 13.08 -7.32
C GLU A 106 2.25 12.01 -6.22
N LEU A 107 3.33 11.26 -5.99
CA LEU A 107 3.44 10.34 -4.85
C LEU A 107 3.20 11.04 -3.52
N ASP A 108 3.80 12.21 -3.29
CA ASP A 108 3.60 12.98 -2.07
C ASP A 108 2.15 13.47 -1.93
N ARG A 109 1.51 13.83 -3.02
CA ARG A 109 0.08 14.16 -3.05
C ARG A 109 -0.80 12.96 -2.69
N VAL A 110 -0.50 11.79 -3.27
CA VAL A 110 -1.22 10.54 -2.97
C VAL A 110 -1.07 10.16 -1.52
N ARG A 111 0.16 10.17 -0.98
CA ARG A 111 0.45 9.94 0.45
C ARG A 111 -0.35 10.90 1.35
N GLY A 112 -0.34 12.18 1.01
CA GLY A 112 -1.08 13.19 1.74
C GLY A 112 -2.59 12.96 1.71
N ARG A 113 -3.15 12.52 0.57
CA ARG A 113 -4.58 12.19 0.44
C ARG A 113 -4.95 10.96 1.27
N LEU A 114 -4.12 9.91 1.25
CA LEU A 114 -4.31 8.69 2.03
C LEU A 114 -4.31 9.00 3.53
N ARG A 115 -3.28 9.71 4.02
CA ARG A 115 -3.16 10.09 5.44
C ARG A 115 -4.33 10.95 5.92
N ARG A 116 -4.78 11.92 5.12
CA ARG A 116 -5.97 12.74 5.46
C ARG A 116 -7.25 11.92 5.54
N ARG A 117 -7.30 10.75 4.92
CA ARG A 117 -8.43 9.81 4.98
C ARG A 117 -8.26 8.73 6.06
N GLY A 118 -7.23 8.84 6.91
CA GLY A 118 -7.00 7.91 8.01
C GLY A 118 -6.25 6.63 7.61
N VAL A 119 -5.71 6.58 6.39
CA VAL A 119 -4.88 5.46 5.94
C VAL A 119 -3.43 5.71 6.34
N GLU A 120 -2.84 4.77 7.06
CA GLU A 120 -1.41 4.75 7.37
C GLU A 120 -0.63 4.27 6.14
N VAL A 121 0.48 4.93 5.80
CA VAL A 121 1.31 4.57 4.64
C VAL A 121 2.69 4.19 5.13
N VAL A 122 3.08 2.95 4.84
CA VAL A 122 4.39 2.38 5.13
C VAL A 122 5.10 2.10 3.81
N GLU A 123 6.25 2.70 3.61
CA GLU A 123 7.07 2.52 2.42
C GLU A 123 8.47 2.13 2.84
N ALA A 124 9.01 1.10 2.20
CA ALA A 124 10.37 0.65 2.41
C ALA A 124 10.83 -0.19 1.21
N GLU A 125 12.12 -0.38 1.08
CA GLU A 125 12.66 -1.37 0.15
C GLU A 125 12.07 -2.76 0.43
N PRO A 126 11.96 -3.65 -0.58
CA PRO A 126 11.30 -4.94 -0.43
C PRO A 126 11.80 -5.76 0.77
N GLY A 127 13.12 -5.75 1.03
CA GLY A 127 13.72 -6.46 2.17
C GLY A 127 13.44 -5.82 3.53
N ALA A 128 13.21 -4.51 3.57
CA ALA A 128 12.93 -3.75 4.78
C ALA A 128 11.42 -3.57 5.05
N LEU A 129 10.57 -3.85 4.06
CA LEU A 129 9.12 -3.65 4.19
C LEU A 129 8.47 -4.52 5.29
N PRO A 130 8.82 -5.82 5.45
CA PRO A 130 8.23 -6.62 6.51
C PRO A 130 8.51 -6.10 7.92
N PRO A 131 9.76 -5.78 8.32
CA PRO A 131 10.02 -5.20 9.64
C PRO A 131 9.37 -3.82 9.80
N ALA A 132 9.36 -2.95 8.77
CA ALA A 132 8.70 -1.65 8.83
C ALA A 132 7.18 -1.78 9.07
N LEU A 133 6.54 -2.77 8.44
CA LEU A 133 5.14 -3.07 8.66
C LEU A 133 4.87 -3.59 10.09
N ALA A 134 5.77 -4.43 10.61
CA ALA A 134 5.68 -4.91 11.99
C ALA A 134 5.80 -3.76 13.00
N ASP A 135 6.70 -2.81 12.77
CA ASP A 135 6.88 -1.63 13.60
C ASP A 135 5.62 -0.72 13.56
N ALA A 136 5.05 -0.53 12.38
CA ALA A 136 3.79 0.20 12.22
C ALA A 136 2.64 -0.47 12.99
N TYR A 137 2.53 -1.80 12.94
CA TYR A 137 1.56 -2.55 13.72
C TYR A 137 1.74 -2.33 15.23
N LEU A 138 2.97 -2.42 15.73
CA LEU A 138 3.28 -2.20 17.13
C LEU A 138 2.96 -0.77 17.57
N ALA A 139 3.27 0.22 16.74
CA ALA A 139 2.95 1.63 16.99
C ALA A 139 1.42 1.85 17.06
N LEU A 140 0.65 1.28 16.13
CA LEU A 140 -0.81 1.35 16.13
C LEU A 140 -1.42 0.70 17.37
N LYS A 141 -0.88 -0.43 17.79
CA LYS A 141 -1.30 -1.14 19.01
C LYS A 141 -0.98 -0.31 20.26
N ALA A 142 0.23 0.23 20.36
CA ALA A 142 0.64 1.09 21.48
C ALA A 142 -0.21 2.37 21.58
N ALA A 143 -0.66 2.90 20.44
CA ALA A 143 -1.55 4.06 20.37
C ALA A 143 -3.03 3.73 20.66
N GLY A 144 -3.38 2.47 20.95
CA GLY A 144 -4.76 2.04 21.20
C GLY A 144 -5.69 2.18 19.97
N ARG A 145 -5.11 2.12 18.75
CA ARG A 145 -5.88 2.24 17.52
C ARG A 145 -6.39 0.90 16.98
N LEU A 146 -5.88 -0.20 17.52
CA LEU A 146 -6.25 -1.58 17.17
C LEU A 146 -7.15 -2.20 18.22
#